data_bb0ef329cdc9c9c8264b7c79aa1bcc5a
#
_entry.id   bb0ef329cdc9c9c8264b7c79aa1bcc5a
#
_cell.length_a   1.000
_cell.length_b   1.000
_cell.length_c   1.000
_cell.angle_alpha   90.00
_cell.angle_beta   90.00
_cell.angle_gamma   90.00
#
_symmetry.space_group_name_H-M   'P 1'
#
loop_
_entity.id
_entity.type
_entity.pdbx_description
1 polymer ?
#
loop_
_entity_poly.entity_id
_entity_poly.type
_entity_poly.pdbx_seq_one_letter_code
_entity_poly.pdbx_strand_id
1 'polypeptide(L)'
;TALSKKIIAAAPMSYPMVYVAEQSGAKVLANLAKDEIPFVHLTLTTTKRFLKDKRPQVKAFLRAYGKAMHFLYNRQSESLAIFAKYTKIKDQKILEGSLKYGYEFMEKVPFVKRAGFQVTLDEIARTNPKAKQAKPEQFFDNSVVQELVDEGFFAKLWGRNP
;
A
#
# COMPACT_ATOMS: atom_id res chain seq x y z
N THR A 1 16.71 -16.50 -10.21
CA THR A 1 16.67 -16.03 -8.80
C THR A 1 17.25 -17.07 -7.85
N ALA A 2 17.63 -16.68 -6.62
CA ALA A 2 18.18 -17.62 -5.63
C ALA A 2 17.20 -18.76 -5.29
N LEU A 3 15.90 -18.45 -5.24
CA LEU A 3 14.84 -19.44 -4.99
C LEU A 3 14.72 -20.46 -6.12
N SER A 4 14.68 -20.03 -7.40
CA SER A 4 14.60 -20.95 -8.54
C SER A 4 15.85 -21.80 -8.72
N LYS A 5 17.02 -21.32 -8.27
CA LYS A 5 18.27 -22.06 -8.24
C LYS A 5 18.43 -22.95 -6.98
N LYS A 6 17.41 -23.00 -6.10
CA LYS A 6 17.42 -23.77 -4.85
C LYS A 6 18.55 -23.39 -3.88
N ILE A 7 19.07 -22.15 -3.98
CA ILE A 7 20.10 -21.62 -3.06
C ILE A 7 19.47 -21.27 -1.71
N ILE A 8 18.20 -20.85 -1.73
CA ILE A 8 17.39 -20.59 -0.53
C ILE A 8 16.10 -21.40 -0.60
N ALA A 9 15.58 -21.79 0.57
CA ALA A 9 14.38 -22.62 0.68
C ALA A 9 13.09 -21.79 0.57
N ALA A 10 13.08 -20.54 1.05
CA ALA A 10 11.95 -19.63 1.04
C ALA A 10 12.39 -18.19 1.01
N ALA A 11 11.50 -17.28 0.59
CA ALA A 11 11.72 -15.82 0.61
C ALA A 11 10.40 -15.08 0.76
N PRO A 12 10.38 -13.95 1.49
CA PRO A 12 9.25 -13.02 1.45
C PRO A 12 9.23 -12.33 0.08
N MET A 13 8.03 -12.21 -0.49
CA MET A 13 7.84 -11.57 -1.80
C MET A 13 6.52 -10.79 -1.81
N SER A 14 6.48 -9.73 -2.62
CA SER A 14 5.26 -9.00 -2.96
C SER A 14 4.97 -9.14 -4.47
N TYR A 15 3.74 -8.78 -4.88
CA TYR A 15 3.45 -8.69 -6.31
C TYR A 15 4.31 -7.60 -6.98
N PRO A 16 4.74 -7.81 -8.23
CA PRO A 16 4.42 -8.97 -9.09
C PRO A 16 5.31 -10.20 -8.89
N MET A 17 6.31 -10.17 -8.01
CA MET A 17 7.32 -11.23 -7.88
C MET A 17 6.76 -12.56 -7.37
N VAL A 18 5.72 -12.53 -6.53
CA VAL A 18 5.02 -13.76 -6.10
C VAL A 18 4.54 -14.54 -7.32
N TYR A 19 3.83 -13.87 -8.25
CA TYR A 19 3.31 -14.51 -9.46
C TYR A 19 4.44 -15.12 -10.32
N VAL A 20 5.53 -14.39 -10.51
CA VAL A 20 6.70 -14.89 -11.27
C VAL A 20 7.32 -16.12 -10.61
N ALA A 21 7.37 -16.15 -9.27
CA ALA A 21 7.89 -17.29 -8.52
C ALA A 21 6.97 -18.52 -8.65
N GLU A 22 5.65 -18.34 -8.57
CA GLU A 22 4.66 -19.42 -8.78
C GLU A 22 4.76 -20.03 -10.18
N GLN A 23 4.94 -19.21 -11.24
CA GLN A 23 5.19 -19.69 -12.59
C GLN A 23 6.48 -20.50 -12.72
N SER A 24 7.44 -20.26 -11.82
CA SER A 24 8.70 -21.01 -11.72
C SER A 24 8.60 -22.25 -10.80
N GLY A 25 7.40 -22.64 -10.37
CA GLY A 25 7.14 -23.80 -9.53
C GLY A 25 7.27 -23.56 -8.02
N ALA A 26 7.42 -22.31 -7.57
CA ALA A 26 7.37 -21.98 -6.15
C ALA A 26 5.92 -22.08 -5.61
N LYS A 27 5.79 -22.33 -4.31
CA LYS A 27 4.50 -22.38 -3.63
C LYS A 27 4.41 -21.27 -2.58
N VAL A 28 3.26 -20.63 -2.48
CA VAL A 28 2.96 -19.71 -1.39
C VAL A 28 2.73 -20.52 -0.12
N LEU A 29 3.59 -20.33 0.88
CA LEU A 29 3.52 -21.02 2.16
C LEU A 29 2.61 -20.29 3.15
N ALA A 30 2.62 -18.94 3.11
CA ALA A 30 1.77 -18.09 3.93
C ALA A 30 1.43 -16.82 3.14
N ASN A 31 0.19 -16.35 3.25
CA ASN A 31 -0.25 -15.08 2.67
C ASN A 31 -0.49 -14.08 3.80
N LEU A 32 0.54 -13.33 4.16
CA LEU A 32 0.52 -12.41 5.28
C LEU A 32 -0.53 -11.29 5.16
N ALA A 33 -0.98 -11.00 3.95
CA ALA A 33 -2.06 -10.04 3.74
C ALA A 33 -3.44 -10.61 4.12
N LYS A 34 -3.65 -11.94 3.96
CA LYS A 34 -4.87 -12.63 4.39
C LYS A 34 -4.88 -12.97 5.87
N ASP A 35 -3.70 -13.09 6.47
CA ASP A 35 -3.55 -13.38 7.90
C ASP A 35 -3.82 -12.15 8.78
N GLU A 36 -4.27 -11.03 8.17
CA GLU A 36 -4.64 -9.76 8.84
C GLU A 36 -3.59 -9.22 9.81
N ILE A 37 -2.31 -9.57 9.59
CA ILE A 37 -1.21 -9.05 10.40
C ILE A 37 -1.09 -7.55 10.17
N PRO A 38 -1.30 -6.71 11.20
CA PRO A 38 -1.19 -5.26 11.04
C PRO A 38 0.24 -4.89 10.65
N PHE A 39 0.41 -4.34 9.45
CA PHE A 39 1.73 -3.90 8.98
C PHE A 39 1.61 -2.69 8.08
N VAL A 40 2.52 -1.72 8.24
CA VAL A 40 2.61 -0.55 7.37
C VAL A 40 3.60 -0.87 6.25
N HIS A 41 3.09 -1.25 5.08
CA HIS A 41 3.91 -1.62 3.93
C HIS A 41 4.20 -0.45 3.00
N LEU A 42 3.15 0.26 2.58
CA LEU A 42 3.27 1.42 1.69
C LEU A 42 2.58 2.62 2.32
N THR A 43 3.24 3.77 2.27
CA THR A 43 2.72 5.04 2.78
C THR A 43 3.01 6.20 1.85
N LEU A 44 2.15 7.19 1.88
CA LEU A 44 2.43 8.50 1.32
C LEU A 44 3.19 9.30 2.38
N THR A 45 4.45 9.59 2.12
CA THR A 45 5.34 10.20 3.11
C THR A 45 5.71 11.63 2.73
N THR A 46 5.68 12.53 3.71
CA THR A 46 6.16 13.90 3.57
C THR A 46 6.81 14.38 4.86
N THR A 47 7.45 15.54 4.85
CA THR A 47 8.01 16.14 6.06
C THR A 47 6.94 16.93 6.83
N LYS A 48 7.09 17.03 8.16
CA LYS A 48 6.21 17.87 9.01
C LYS A 48 6.21 19.34 8.53
N ARG A 49 7.35 19.84 8.10
CA ARG A 49 7.48 21.20 7.55
C ARG A 49 6.66 21.34 6.27
N PHE A 50 6.81 20.44 5.30
CA PHE A 50 6.06 20.50 4.05
C PHE A 50 4.55 20.37 4.31
N LEU A 51 4.13 19.46 5.21
CA LEU A 51 2.73 19.32 5.58
C LEU A 51 2.16 20.61 6.15
N LYS A 52 2.92 21.33 6.99
CA LYS A 52 2.51 22.62 7.56
C LYS A 52 2.46 23.71 6.49
N ASP A 53 3.55 23.89 5.73
CA ASP A 53 3.73 25.04 4.84
C ASP A 53 2.97 24.87 3.51
N LYS A 54 2.70 23.64 3.11
CA LYS A 54 2.11 23.27 1.81
C LYS A 54 0.89 22.34 1.95
N ARG A 55 0.14 22.50 3.04
CA ARG A 55 -1.05 21.68 3.32
C ARG A 55 -2.04 21.60 2.15
N PRO A 56 -2.37 22.68 1.42
CA PRO A 56 -3.24 22.61 0.26
C PRO A 56 -2.71 21.68 -0.85
N GLN A 57 -1.40 21.65 -1.07
CA GLN A 57 -0.77 20.77 -2.06
C GLN A 57 -0.86 19.30 -1.63
N VAL A 58 -0.61 19.01 -0.34
CA VAL A 58 -0.78 17.65 0.20
C VAL A 58 -2.23 17.19 0.02
N LYS A 59 -3.19 18.05 0.32
CA LYS A 59 -4.62 17.78 0.15
C LYS A 59 -4.99 17.55 -1.32
N ALA A 60 -4.47 18.36 -2.24
CA ALA A 60 -4.67 18.20 -3.68
C ALA A 60 -4.09 16.85 -4.17
N PHE A 61 -2.90 16.47 -3.68
CA PHE A 61 -2.28 15.18 -3.99
C PHE A 61 -3.14 14.01 -3.49
N LEU A 62 -3.65 14.07 -2.26
CA LEU A 62 -4.52 13.02 -1.72
C LEU A 62 -5.86 12.92 -2.48
N ARG A 63 -6.41 14.04 -2.97
CA ARG A 63 -7.56 14.03 -3.88
C ARG A 63 -7.24 13.34 -5.20
N ALA A 64 -6.08 13.65 -5.78
CA ALA A 64 -5.62 12.99 -7.01
C ALA A 64 -5.41 11.48 -6.80
N TYR A 65 -4.79 11.10 -5.69
CA TYR A 65 -4.63 9.70 -5.28
C TYR A 65 -5.98 8.99 -5.16
N GLY A 66 -6.95 9.56 -4.42
CA GLY A 66 -8.28 8.99 -4.28
C GLY A 66 -8.97 8.79 -5.65
N LYS A 67 -8.90 9.79 -6.54
CA LYS A 67 -9.44 9.68 -7.91
C LYS A 67 -8.73 8.59 -8.72
N ALA A 68 -7.41 8.48 -8.59
CA ALA A 68 -6.64 7.43 -9.27
C ALA A 68 -7.03 6.03 -8.77
N MET A 69 -7.23 5.87 -7.46
CA MET A 69 -7.74 4.62 -6.90
C MET A 69 -9.14 4.30 -7.41
N HIS A 70 -10.05 5.28 -7.42
CA HIS A 70 -11.38 5.10 -7.97
C HIS A 70 -11.35 4.71 -9.47
N PHE A 71 -10.49 5.33 -10.25
CA PHE A 71 -10.27 4.98 -11.66
C PHE A 71 -9.77 3.53 -11.79
N LEU A 72 -8.79 3.16 -10.98
CA LEU A 72 -8.23 1.81 -10.92
C LEU A 72 -9.32 0.74 -10.71
N TYR A 73 -10.22 0.97 -9.76
CA TYR A 73 -11.32 0.03 -9.46
C TYR A 73 -12.39 -0.05 -10.55
N ASN A 74 -12.69 1.07 -11.22
CA ASN A 74 -13.83 1.15 -12.14
C ASN A 74 -13.45 1.03 -13.63
N ARG A 75 -12.16 1.17 -13.97
CA ARG A 75 -11.64 1.20 -15.35
C ARG A 75 -10.49 0.22 -15.52
N GLN A 76 -10.78 -1.07 -15.31
CA GLN A 76 -9.75 -2.11 -15.23
C GLN A 76 -8.90 -2.22 -16.50
N SER A 77 -9.51 -2.25 -17.68
CA SER A 77 -8.78 -2.36 -18.97
C SER A 77 -7.85 -1.17 -19.22
N GLU A 78 -8.35 0.05 -18.93
CA GLU A 78 -7.56 1.28 -19.09
C GLU A 78 -6.42 1.33 -18.06
N SER A 79 -6.69 0.85 -16.85
CA SER A 79 -5.70 0.74 -15.76
C SER A 79 -4.59 -0.24 -16.12
N LEU A 80 -4.92 -1.38 -16.73
CA LEU A 80 -3.93 -2.34 -17.24
C LEU A 80 -2.99 -1.69 -18.28
N ALA A 81 -3.54 -0.94 -19.22
CA ALA A 81 -2.74 -0.26 -20.24
C ALA A 81 -1.79 0.78 -19.62
N ILE A 82 -2.29 1.56 -18.65
CA ILE A 82 -1.46 2.52 -17.89
C ILE A 82 -0.38 1.79 -17.11
N PHE A 83 -0.75 0.72 -16.39
CA PHE A 83 0.18 -0.06 -15.59
C PHE A 83 1.30 -0.68 -16.44
N ALA A 84 0.95 -1.28 -17.58
CA ALA A 84 1.93 -1.80 -18.55
C ALA A 84 2.90 -0.71 -19.04
N LYS A 85 2.38 0.49 -19.35
CA LYS A 85 3.18 1.63 -19.80
C LYS A 85 4.25 2.04 -18.80
N TYR A 86 3.89 2.13 -17.51
CA TYR A 86 4.80 2.62 -16.47
C TYR A 86 5.71 1.52 -15.91
N THR A 87 5.23 0.29 -15.75
CA THR A 87 6.03 -0.83 -15.22
C THR A 87 6.91 -1.48 -16.28
N LYS A 88 6.61 -1.27 -17.57
CA LYS A 88 7.24 -1.96 -18.72
C LYS A 88 7.05 -3.48 -18.72
N ILE A 89 6.16 -3.98 -17.88
CA ILE A 89 5.78 -5.40 -17.88
C ILE A 89 4.94 -5.66 -19.13
N LYS A 90 5.33 -6.71 -19.89
CA LYS A 90 4.64 -7.12 -21.11
C LYS A 90 3.74 -8.35 -20.91
N ASP A 91 4.00 -9.11 -19.85
CA ASP A 91 3.21 -10.31 -19.52
C ASP A 91 1.85 -9.90 -18.97
N GLN A 92 0.80 -10.24 -19.74
CA GLN A 92 -0.59 -9.89 -19.42
C GLN A 92 -1.04 -10.49 -18.08
N LYS A 93 -0.65 -11.73 -17.79
CA LYS A 93 -1.04 -12.43 -16.54
C LYS A 93 -0.39 -11.78 -15.33
N ILE A 94 0.87 -11.34 -15.45
CA ILE A 94 1.56 -10.59 -14.38
C ILE A 94 0.86 -9.27 -14.13
N LEU A 95 0.46 -8.55 -15.17
CA LEU A 95 -0.26 -7.28 -15.08
C LEU A 95 -1.62 -7.47 -14.39
N GLU A 96 -2.41 -8.43 -14.84
CA GLU A 96 -3.73 -8.74 -14.26
C GLU A 96 -3.63 -9.18 -12.80
N GLY A 97 -2.67 -10.06 -12.49
CA GLY A 97 -2.41 -10.51 -11.11
C GLY A 97 -1.99 -9.37 -10.19
N SER A 98 -1.16 -8.44 -10.69
CA SER A 98 -0.74 -7.26 -9.92
C SER A 98 -1.88 -6.30 -9.64
N LEU A 99 -2.75 -6.07 -10.64
CA LEU A 99 -3.96 -5.25 -10.45
C LEU A 99 -4.96 -5.90 -9.49
N LYS A 100 -5.18 -7.20 -9.63
CA LYS A 100 -6.05 -7.95 -8.71
C LYS A 100 -5.57 -7.81 -7.27
N TYR A 101 -4.25 -7.93 -7.03
CA TYR A 101 -3.67 -7.69 -5.71
C TYR A 101 -3.93 -6.25 -5.23
N GLY A 102 -3.80 -5.25 -6.11
CA GLY A 102 -4.14 -3.87 -5.78
C GLY A 102 -5.59 -3.70 -5.32
N TYR A 103 -6.54 -4.30 -6.02
CA TYR A 103 -7.97 -4.26 -5.63
C TYR A 103 -8.24 -4.94 -4.28
N GLU A 104 -7.53 -6.02 -3.98
CA GLU A 104 -7.77 -6.81 -2.78
C GLU A 104 -7.23 -6.13 -1.51
N PHE A 105 -6.10 -5.40 -1.61
CA PHE A 105 -5.35 -4.95 -0.44
C PHE A 105 -5.15 -3.43 -0.31
N MET A 106 -5.50 -2.64 -1.34
CA MET A 106 -5.36 -1.20 -1.26
C MET A 106 -6.62 -0.55 -0.68
N GLU A 107 -6.44 0.27 0.33
CA GLU A 107 -7.53 0.96 1.02
C GLU A 107 -8.13 2.07 0.13
N LYS A 108 -9.46 2.11 0.07
CA LYS A 108 -10.20 3.16 -0.65
C LYS A 108 -10.02 4.55 -0.02
N VAL A 109 -9.94 4.60 1.29
CA VAL A 109 -9.61 5.80 2.07
C VAL A 109 -8.27 5.57 2.74
N PRO A 110 -7.22 6.33 2.43
CA PRO A 110 -5.85 6.02 2.80
C PRO A 110 -5.51 6.43 4.25
N PHE A 111 -6.29 5.98 5.22
CA PHE A 111 -5.96 6.13 6.63
C PHE A 111 -4.78 5.24 7.01
N VAL A 112 -3.83 5.82 7.71
CA VAL A 112 -2.79 5.04 8.35
C VAL A 112 -3.35 4.40 9.62
N LYS A 113 -3.24 3.07 9.73
CA LYS A 113 -3.72 2.32 10.89
C LYS A 113 -2.65 2.28 11.98
N ARG A 114 -3.01 2.73 13.18
CA ARG A 114 -2.13 2.77 14.36
C ARG A 114 -1.46 1.41 14.64
N ALA A 115 -2.23 0.33 14.53
CA ALA A 115 -1.76 -1.01 14.83
C ALA A 115 -0.53 -1.42 13.99
N GLY A 116 -0.49 -1.05 12.71
CA GLY A 116 0.65 -1.35 11.84
C GLY A 116 1.94 -0.64 12.27
N PHE A 117 1.85 0.60 12.75
CA PHE A 117 3.01 1.31 13.31
C PHE A 117 3.44 0.73 14.66
N GLN A 118 2.49 0.27 15.50
CA GLN A 118 2.84 -0.38 16.77
C GLN A 118 3.68 -1.63 16.52
N VAL A 119 3.25 -2.52 15.63
CA VAL A 119 4.02 -3.73 15.29
C VAL A 119 5.42 -3.38 14.76
N THR A 120 5.53 -2.35 13.94
CA THR A 120 6.83 -1.86 13.44
C THR A 120 7.73 -1.36 14.56
N LEU A 121 7.17 -0.60 15.51
CA LEU A 121 7.92 -0.09 16.68
C LEU A 121 8.36 -1.23 17.59
N ASP A 122 7.51 -2.21 17.83
CA ASP A 122 7.81 -3.38 18.67
C ASP A 122 8.98 -4.18 18.07
N GLU A 123 9.01 -4.34 16.76
CA GLU A 123 10.10 -5.01 16.06
C GLU A 123 11.42 -4.20 16.15
N ILE A 124 11.37 -2.89 15.88
CA ILE A 124 12.54 -2.02 15.98
C ILE A 124 13.06 -1.96 17.43
N ALA A 125 12.18 -2.05 18.42
CA ALA A 125 12.54 -2.01 19.84
C ALA A 125 13.41 -3.18 20.30
N ARG A 126 13.46 -4.28 19.51
CA ARG A 126 14.36 -5.42 19.79
C ARG A 126 15.82 -5.04 19.66
N THR A 127 16.14 -4.12 18.77
CA THR A 127 17.52 -3.68 18.48
C THR A 127 17.78 -2.22 18.84
N ASN A 128 16.74 -1.39 18.97
CA ASN A 128 16.85 0.03 19.27
C ASN A 128 16.00 0.41 20.50
N PRO A 129 16.62 0.62 21.68
CA PRO A 129 15.89 0.94 22.90
C PRO A 129 15.03 2.22 22.83
N LYS A 130 15.39 3.18 21.97
CA LYS A 130 14.60 4.42 21.77
C LYS A 130 13.21 4.14 21.21
N ALA A 131 13.03 3.07 20.47
CA ALA A 131 11.73 2.69 19.93
C ALA A 131 10.76 2.22 21.03
N LYS A 132 11.24 1.74 22.18
CA LYS A 132 10.39 1.35 23.33
C LYS A 132 9.60 2.53 23.91
N GLN A 133 10.12 3.75 23.79
CA GLN A 133 9.49 4.96 24.31
C GLN A 133 8.70 5.72 23.23
N ALA A 134 8.80 5.30 21.99
CA ALA A 134 8.12 5.94 20.87
C ALA A 134 6.65 5.53 20.79
N LYS A 135 5.80 6.49 20.42
CA LYS A 135 4.37 6.25 20.22
C LYS A 135 4.06 6.28 18.72
N PRO A 136 3.22 5.38 18.18
CA PRO A 136 2.85 5.35 16.78
C PRO A 136 2.43 6.71 16.20
N GLU A 137 1.69 7.49 16.98
CA GLU A 137 1.15 8.81 16.61
C GLU A 137 2.23 9.86 16.29
N GLN A 138 3.48 9.59 16.67
CA GLN A 138 4.62 10.48 16.30
C GLN A 138 5.04 10.35 14.85
N PHE A 139 4.64 9.25 14.16
CA PHE A 139 5.13 8.85 12.86
C PHE A 139 4.10 8.97 11.74
N PHE A 140 2.84 9.21 12.04
CA PHE A 140 1.82 9.44 11.03
C PHE A 140 0.91 10.62 11.39
N ASP A 141 0.24 11.14 10.37
CA ASP A 141 -0.74 12.22 10.49
C ASP A 141 -1.90 11.94 9.52
N ASN A 142 -3.04 11.62 10.06
CA ASN A 142 -4.28 11.37 9.31
C ASN A 142 -5.13 12.63 9.11
N SER A 143 -4.70 13.79 9.60
CA SER A 143 -5.55 14.99 9.65
C SER A 143 -6.01 15.46 8.27
N VAL A 144 -5.16 15.36 7.22
CA VAL A 144 -5.55 15.75 5.87
C VAL A 144 -6.52 14.75 5.23
N VAL A 145 -6.37 13.46 5.54
CA VAL A 145 -7.33 12.43 5.10
C VAL A 145 -8.67 12.66 5.78
N GLN A 146 -8.67 12.97 7.09
CA GLN A 146 -9.88 13.28 7.85
C GLN A 146 -10.60 14.51 7.29
N GLU A 147 -9.89 15.59 6.97
CA GLU A 147 -10.50 16.74 6.31
C GLU A 147 -11.22 16.37 5.01
N LEU A 148 -10.64 15.49 4.20
CA LEU A 148 -11.25 15.03 2.95
C LEU A 148 -12.48 14.15 3.21
N VAL A 149 -12.50 13.39 4.30
CA VAL A 149 -13.69 12.64 4.73
C VAL A 149 -14.78 13.61 5.17
N ASP A 150 -14.45 14.59 6.02
CA ASP A 150 -15.40 15.59 6.54
C ASP A 150 -15.99 16.46 5.44
N GLU A 151 -15.22 16.77 4.39
CA GLU A 151 -15.71 17.46 3.17
C GLU A 151 -16.60 16.57 2.28
N GLY A 152 -16.77 15.30 2.63
CA GLY A 152 -17.54 14.32 1.85
C GLY A 152 -16.87 13.89 0.54
N PHE A 153 -15.55 14.14 0.37
CA PHE A 153 -14.85 13.81 -0.87
C PHE A 153 -14.91 12.31 -1.16
N PHE A 154 -14.57 11.47 -0.18
CA PHE A 154 -14.58 10.02 -0.36
C PHE A 154 -15.99 9.46 -0.48
N ALA A 155 -16.95 10.01 0.25
CA ALA A 155 -18.36 9.62 0.14
C ALA A 155 -18.93 9.91 -1.26
N LYS A 156 -18.55 11.04 -1.88
CA LYS A 156 -18.92 11.36 -3.27
C LYS A 156 -18.23 10.45 -4.28
N LEU A 157 -17.01 10.02 -3.98
CA LEU A 157 -16.20 9.22 -4.88
C LEU A 157 -16.61 7.74 -4.87
N TRP A 158 -16.86 7.17 -3.69
CA TRP A 158 -17.08 5.75 -3.49
C TRP A 158 -18.51 5.35 -3.12
N GLY A 159 -19.39 6.33 -2.87
CA GLY A 159 -20.69 6.13 -2.25
C GLY A 159 -20.64 6.30 -0.72
N ARG A 160 -21.78 6.22 -0.06
CA ARG A 160 -21.94 6.58 1.36
C ARG A 160 -21.11 5.73 2.35
N ASN A 161 -20.67 4.54 1.96
CA ASN A 161 -19.85 3.65 2.79
C ASN A 161 -18.63 3.15 1.98
N PRO A 162 -17.57 3.98 1.86
CA PRO A 162 -16.36 3.58 1.13
C PRO A 162 -15.52 2.54 1.90
#